data_585c0b96ce91f9d142afe49df83c0a53
#
_entry.id   585c0b96ce91f9d142afe49df83c0a53
#
_cell.length_a   1.000
_cell.length_b   1.000
_cell.length_c   1.000
_cell.angle_alpha   90.00
_cell.angle_beta   90.00
_cell.angle_gamma   90.00
#
_symmetry.space_group_name_H-M   'P 1'
#
loop_
_entity.id
_entity.type
_entity.pdbx_description
1 polymer ?
#
loop_
_entity_poly.entity_id
_entity_poly.type
_entity_poly.pdbx_seq_one_letter_code
_entity_poly.pdbx_strand_id
1 'polypeptide(L)'
;MPTLRWQPITSLLLSIIGLGGSVYLTITHFETVTHVFLMCPDTGSCNAILSSNQSHFLGIPVPVLGLAYFIPMTVLCLPVVWRSTDRRIHLARLILSILGIGMILYLFIEELFILKALCVWCSMIHLVGFLLLVIIVSTSPVVLAAGYRVDVADGG
;
A
#
# COMPACT_ATOMS: atom_id res chain seq x y z
N MET A 1 26.33 -9.95 1.82
CA MET A 1 25.79 -9.26 3.01
C MET A 1 24.53 -10.01 3.43
N PRO A 2 24.34 -10.35 4.72
CA PRO A 2 23.12 -11.05 5.12
C PRO A 2 21.94 -10.12 4.87
N THR A 3 21.06 -10.49 3.94
CA THR A 3 19.76 -9.85 3.83
C THR A 3 19.13 -9.87 5.20
N LEU A 4 18.94 -8.69 5.81
CA LEU A 4 18.39 -8.60 7.15
C LEU A 4 17.10 -9.42 7.18
N ARG A 5 17.05 -10.47 8.02
CA ARG A 5 15.92 -11.42 8.10
C ARG A 5 14.59 -10.77 8.46
N TRP A 6 14.63 -9.52 8.94
CA TRP A 6 13.44 -8.77 9.36
C TRP A 6 12.67 -8.11 8.21
N GLN A 7 13.34 -7.81 7.06
CA GLN A 7 12.72 -7.10 5.93
C GLN A 7 11.48 -7.80 5.35
N PRO A 8 11.50 -9.11 5.02
CA PRO A 8 10.31 -9.78 4.50
C PRO A 8 9.20 -9.88 5.54
N ILE A 9 9.55 -10.02 6.81
CA ILE A 9 8.56 -10.12 7.89
C ILE A 9 7.90 -8.75 8.12
N THR A 10 8.70 -7.68 8.19
CA THR A 10 8.19 -6.33 8.40
C THR A 10 7.32 -5.87 7.23
N SER A 11 7.74 -6.11 5.98
CA SER A 11 6.93 -5.76 4.81
C SER A 11 5.64 -6.58 4.72
N LEU A 12 5.66 -7.86 5.11
CA LEU A 12 4.45 -8.67 5.21
C LEU A 12 3.50 -8.13 6.28
N LEU A 13 3.99 -7.81 7.47
CA LEU A 13 3.18 -7.24 8.55
C LEU A 13 2.56 -5.90 8.12
N LEU A 14 3.34 -5.00 7.53
CA LEU A 14 2.84 -3.73 7.02
C LEU A 14 1.78 -3.93 5.93
N SER A 15 1.98 -4.87 5.00
CA SER A 15 0.99 -5.12 3.95
C SER A 15 -0.31 -5.71 4.49
N ILE A 16 -0.25 -6.56 5.52
CA ILE A 16 -1.43 -7.09 6.21
C ILE A 16 -2.18 -5.98 6.96
N ILE A 17 -1.45 -5.08 7.64
CA ILE A 17 -2.06 -3.92 8.33
C ILE A 17 -2.75 -3.00 7.31
N GLY A 18 -2.09 -2.69 6.19
CA GLY A 18 -2.68 -1.90 5.11
C GLY A 18 -3.90 -2.57 4.47
N LEU A 19 -3.86 -3.89 4.27
CA LEU A 19 -4.98 -4.67 3.79
C LEU A 19 -6.17 -4.61 4.75
N GLY A 20 -5.93 -4.85 6.04
CA GLY A 20 -6.96 -4.77 7.08
C GLY A 20 -7.61 -3.39 7.14
N GLY A 21 -6.81 -2.32 7.09
CA GLY A 21 -7.31 -0.95 7.03
C GLY A 21 -8.14 -0.67 5.78
N SER A 22 -7.70 -1.16 4.60
CA SER A 22 -8.45 -1.00 3.35
C SER A 22 -9.76 -1.79 3.35
N VAL A 23 -9.79 -3.01 3.93
CA VAL A 23 -11.03 -3.78 4.14
C VAL A 23 -11.98 -2.99 5.03
N TYR A 24 -11.50 -2.50 6.17
CA TYR A 24 -12.30 -1.72 7.11
C TYR A 24 -12.92 -0.48 6.45
N LEU A 25 -12.12 0.33 5.74
CA LEU A 25 -12.62 1.51 5.04
C LEU A 25 -13.56 1.16 3.89
N THR A 26 -13.37 0.03 3.22
CA THR A 26 -14.29 -0.44 2.18
C THR A 26 -15.65 -0.79 2.76
N ILE A 27 -15.67 -1.55 3.84
CA ILE A 27 -16.92 -1.90 4.54
C ILE A 27 -17.62 -0.64 5.00
N THR A 28 -16.93 0.28 5.68
CA THR A 28 -17.53 1.53 6.16
C THR A 28 -18.03 2.42 5.03
N HIS A 29 -17.35 2.44 3.87
CA HIS A 29 -17.82 3.20 2.71
C HIS A 29 -19.17 2.69 2.17
N PHE A 30 -19.36 1.36 2.12
CA PHE A 30 -20.62 0.76 1.64
C PHE A 30 -21.71 0.73 2.72
N GLU A 31 -21.35 0.73 4.00
CA GLU A 31 -22.28 0.72 5.13
C GLU A 31 -22.67 2.12 5.61
N THR A 32 -22.30 3.20 4.91
CA THR A 32 -22.63 4.59 5.29
C THR A 32 -24.15 4.85 5.40
N VAL A 33 -24.97 3.85 5.08
CA VAL A 33 -26.43 3.87 5.26
C VAL A 33 -26.84 3.44 6.67
N THR A 34 -25.99 2.74 7.41
CA THR A 34 -26.27 2.27 8.77
C THR A 34 -25.14 2.75 9.67
N HIS A 35 -25.42 3.66 10.58
CA HIS A 35 -24.62 4.23 11.66
C HIS A 35 -23.53 3.32 12.27
N VAL A 36 -22.58 2.82 11.48
CA VAL A 36 -21.46 2.06 11.99
C VAL A 36 -20.39 3.03 12.47
N PHE A 37 -20.06 2.86 13.70
CA PHE A 37 -19.15 3.57 14.56
C PHE A 37 -17.74 3.68 13.96
N LEU A 38 -17.54 4.67 13.10
CA LEU A 38 -16.19 5.14 12.78
C LEU A 38 -15.63 5.78 14.04
N MET A 39 -14.69 5.12 14.67
CA MET A 39 -13.87 5.70 15.74
C MET A 39 -12.97 6.79 15.17
N CYS A 40 -13.57 7.89 14.68
CA CYS A 40 -12.84 9.10 14.37
C CYS A 40 -12.91 10.01 15.58
N PRO A 41 -11.78 10.40 16.17
CA PRO A 41 -11.75 11.30 17.32
C PRO A 41 -12.32 12.68 17.01
N ASP A 42 -12.39 13.06 15.73
CA ASP A 42 -13.01 14.30 15.25
C ASP A 42 -14.30 13.99 14.51
N THR A 43 -15.40 14.38 15.15
CA THR A 43 -16.76 14.21 14.64
C THR A 43 -16.96 14.94 13.31
N GLY A 44 -16.82 14.26 12.19
CA GLY A 44 -17.22 14.76 10.88
C GLY A 44 -16.22 14.59 9.74
N SER A 45 -14.90 14.68 9.98
CA SER A 45 -13.90 14.70 8.92
C SER A 45 -13.86 13.39 8.11
N CYS A 46 -13.90 12.23 8.76
CA CYS A 46 -13.91 10.95 8.05
C CYS A 46 -15.17 10.72 7.23
N ASN A 47 -16.34 11.04 7.79
CA ASN A 47 -17.62 10.92 7.06
C ASN A 47 -17.67 11.88 5.88
N ALA A 48 -17.18 13.12 6.04
CA ALA A 48 -17.12 14.09 4.96
C ALA A 48 -16.23 13.61 3.80
N ILE A 49 -15.11 12.95 4.09
CA ILE A 49 -14.20 12.43 3.08
C ILE A 49 -14.80 11.19 2.39
N LEU A 50 -15.31 10.23 3.16
CA LEU A 50 -15.86 8.98 2.62
C LEU A 50 -17.16 9.16 1.82
N SER A 51 -17.96 10.21 2.14
CA SER A 51 -19.20 10.53 1.44
C SER A 51 -19.03 11.56 0.31
N SER A 52 -17.84 12.13 0.14
CA SER A 52 -17.56 13.12 -0.90
C SER A 52 -17.50 12.48 -2.29
N ASN A 53 -17.83 13.27 -3.33
CA ASN A 53 -17.63 12.85 -4.73
C ASN A 53 -16.16 12.55 -5.05
N GLN A 54 -15.22 13.13 -4.31
CA GLN A 54 -13.78 12.87 -4.39
C GLN A 54 -13.36 11.52 -3.80
N SER A 55 -14.25 10.83 -3.06
CA SER A 55 -13.99 9.46 -2.60
C SER A 55 -13.96 8.42 -3.72
N HIS A 56 -14.16 8.86 -4.97
CA HIS A 56 -14.14 8.02 -6.16
C HIS A 56 -13.05 8.49 -7.13
N PHE A 57 -12.16 7.58 -7.47
CA PHE A 57 -11.17 7.78 -8.53
C PHE A 57 -11.61 7.03 -9.78
N LEU A 58 -11.90 7.75 -10.88
CA LEU A 58 -12.45 7.18 -12.13
C LEU A 58 -13.75 6.36 -11.91
N GLY A 59 -14.57 6.76 -10.94
CA GLY A 59 -15.82 6.06 -10.61
C GLY A 59 -15.66 4.86 -9.68
N ILE A 60 -14.43 4.53 -9.26
CA ILE A 60 -14.14 3.44 -8.31
C ILE A 60 -13.91 4.04 -6.93
N PRO A 61 -14.56 3.55 -5.86
CA PRO A 61 -14.29 4.00 -4.51
C PRO A 61 -12.81 3.83 -4.12
N VAL A 62 -12.20 4.88 -3.57
CA VAL A 62 -10.78 4.87 -3.17
C VAL A 62 -10.42 3.71 -2.23
N PRO A 63 -11.25 3.32 -1.25
CA PRO A 63 -10.94 2.15 -0.41
C PRO A 63 -10.81 0.84 -1.20
N VAL A 64 -11.58 0.67 -2.28
CA VAL A 64 -11.48 -0.51 -3.17
C VAL A 64 -10.15 -0.51 -3.94
N LEU A 65 -9.65 0.67 -4.33
CA LEU A 65 -8.30 0.79 -4.92
C LEU A 65 -7.22 0.41 -3.91
N GLY A 66 -7.42 0.74 -2.62
CA GLY A 66 -6.56 0.26 -1.54
C GLY A 66 -6.51 -1.27 -1.47
N LEU A 67 -7.65 -1.94 -1.57
CA LEU A 67 -7.70 -3.42 -1.65
C LEU A 67 -6.96 -3.95 -2.87
N ALA A 68 -7.21 -3.37 -4.04
CA ALA A 68 -6.54 -3.77 -5.29
C ALA A 68 -5.02 -3.60 -5.23
N TYR A 69 -4.52 -2.69 -4.41
CA TYR A 69 -3.09 -2.50 -4.14
C TYR A 69 -2.55 -3.49 -3.09
N PHE A 70 -3.20 -3.58 -1.91
CA PHE A 70 -2.66 -4.35 -0.79
C PHE A 70 -2.81 -5.87 -0.95
N ILE A 71 -3.78 -6.38 -1.71
CA ILE A 71 -3.92 -7.82 -1.99
C ILE A 71 -2.67 -8.35 -2.73
N PRO A 72 -2.33 -7.87 -3.93
CA PRO A 72 -1.13 -8.34 -4.62
C PRO A 72 0.16 -8.01 -3.86
N MET A 73 0.20 -6.86 -3.15
CA MET A 73 1.37 -6.50 -2.36
C MET A 73 1.60 -7.51 -1.22
N THR A 74 0.56 -7.96 -0.53
CA THR A 74 0.66 -8.98 0.53
C THR A 74 1.19 -10.30 -0.03
N VAL A 75 0.69 -10.75 -1.18
CA VAL A 75 1.20 -11.95 -1.86
C VAL A 75 2.69 -11.80 -2.22
N LEU A 76 3.07 -10.66 -2.78
CA LEU A 76 4.46 -10.38 -3.17
C LEU A 76 5.40 -10.25 -1.95
N CYS A 77 4.89 -9.87 -0.79
CA CYS A 77 5.66 -9.75 0.45
C CYS A 77 5.76 -11.06 1.25
N LEU A 78 5.11 -12.16 0.81
CA LEU A 78 5.28 -13.46 1.46
C LEU A 78 6.76 -13.87 1.51
N PRO A 79 7.27 -14.40 2.62
CA PRO A 79 8.68 -14.76 2.76
C PRO A 79 9.16 -15.76 1.70
N VAL A 80 8.28 -16.65 1.22
CA VAL A 80 8.56 -17.60 0.16
C VAL A 80 8.79 -16.87 -1.18
N VAL A 81 7.89 -15.92 -1.50
CA VAL A 81 7.98 -15.11 -2.72
C VAL A 81 9.13 -14.09 -2.62
N TRP A 82 9.42 -13.63 -1.40
CA TRP A 82 10.55 -12.72 -1.16
C TRP A 82 11.91 -13.35 -1.46
N ARG A 83 12.05 -14.63 -1.17
CA ARG A 83 13.28 -15.40 -1.41
C ARG A 83 13.43 -15.89 -2.86
N SER A 84 12.43 -15.70 -3.69
CA SER A 84 12.52 -16.04 -5.11
C SER A 84 13.64 -15.23 -5.77
N THR A 85 14.42 -15.89 -6.60
CA THR A 85 15.48 -15.27 -7.43
C THR A 85 14.91 -14.66 -8.72
N ASP A 86 13.61 -14.83 -8.98
CA ASP A 86 12.98 -14.33 -10.18
C ASP A 86 12.92 -12.79 -10.18
N ARG A 87 13.66 -12.19 -11.10
CA ARG A 87 13.73 -10.74 -11.30
C ARG A 87 12.34 -10.11 -11.56
N ARG A 88 11.43 -10.84 -12.20
CA ARG A 88 10.08 -10.36 -12.51
C ARG A 88 9.28 -10.06 -11.25
N ILE A 89 9.40 -10.90 -10.22
CA ILE A 89 8.72 -10.73 -8.93
C ILE A 89 9.21 -9.46 -8.23
N HIS A 90 10.52 -9.25 -8.21
CA HIS A 90 11.10 -8.06 -7.60
C HIS A 90 10.74 -6.78 -8.36
N LEU A 91 10.73 -6.86 -9.69
CA LEU A 91 10.30 -5.75 -10.53
C LEU A 91 8.81 -5.44 -10.35
N ALA A 92 7.94 -6.45 -10.29
CA ALA A 92 6.52 -6.28 -10.04
C ALA A 92 6.27 -5.60 -8.68
N ARG A 93 6.99 -6.01 -7.63
CA ARG A 93 6.92 -5.40 -6.30
C ARG A 93 7.35 -3.92 -6.34
N LEU A 94 8.43 -3.60 -7.04
CA LEU A 94 8.92 -2.24 -7.19
C LEU A 94 7.93 -1.37 -7.97
N ILE A 95 7.43 -1.84 -9.11
CA ILE A 95 6.44 -1.12 -9.92
C ILE A 95 5.17 -0.86 -9.11
N LEU A 96 4.66 -1.88 -8.43
CA LEU A 96 3.47 -1.73 -7.60
C LEU A 96 3.68 -0.71 -6.47
N SER A 97 4.87 -0.69 -5.85
CA SER A 97 5.21 0.31 -4.82
C SER A 97 5.28 1.74 -5.38
N ILE A 98 5.83 1.92 -6.59
CA ILE A 98 5.89 3.22 -7.26
C ILE A 98 4.47 3.71 -7.63
N LEU A 99 3.63 2.83 -8.14
CA LEU A 99 2.22 3.15 -8.42
C LEU A 99 1.48 3.54 -7.12
N GLY A 100 1.74 2.80 -6.04
CA GLY A 100 1.17 3.10 -4.73
C GLY A 100 1.54 4.49 -4.21
N ILE A 101 2.81 4.89 -4.31
CA ILE A 101 3.22 6.23 -3.86
C ILE A 101 2.59 7.34 -4.72
N GLY A 102 2.47 7.12 -6.03
CA GLY A 102 1.77 8.06 -6.91
C GLY A 102 0.32 8.28 -6.46
N MET A 103 -0.37 7.20 -6.10
CA MET A 103 -1.74 7.27 -5.59
C MET A 103 -1.81 7.94 -4.20
N ILE A 104 -0.87 7.63 -3.30
CA ILE A 104 -0.78 8.28 -1.99
C ILE A 104 -0.59 9.79 -2.13
N LEU A 105 0.32 10.24 -3.00
CA LEU A 105 0.55 11.66 -3.24
C LEU A 105 -0.69 12.35 -3.81
N TYR A 106 -1.37 11.70 -4.75
CA TYR A 106 -2.63 12.22 -5.31
C TYR A 106 -3.67 12.41 -4.21
N LEU A 107 -3.95 11.38 -3.41
CA LEU A 107 -4.94 11.44 -2.33
C LEU A 107 -4.56 12.44 -1.24
N PHE A 108 -3.28 12.57 -0.93
CA PHE A 108 -2.79 13.54 0.05
C PHE A 108 -3.02 14.99 -0.41
N ILE A 109 -2.85 15.26 -1.70
CA ILE A 109 -3.17 16.55 -2.30
C ILE A 109 -4.67 16.82 -2.22
N GLU A 110 -5.51 15.84 -2.55
CA GLU A 110 -6.97 15.93 -2.47
C GLU A 110 -7.43 16.25 -1.02
N GLU A 111 -6.90 15.54 -0.01
CA GLU A 111 -7.22 15.77 1.40
C GLU A 111 -6.84 17.19 1.87
N LEU A 112 -5.64 17.66 1.51
CA LEU A 112 -5.13 18.95 1.99
C LEU A 112 -5.71 20.16 1.27
N PHE A 113 -5.81 20.10 -0.06
CA PHE A 113 -6.13 21.27 -0.87
C PHE A 113 -7.61 21.36 -1.23
N ILE A 114 -8.28 20.24 -1.42
CA ILE A 114 -9.67 20.19 -1.90
C ILE A 114 -10.63 20.00 -0.73
N LEU A 115 -10.43 18.95 0.06
CA LEU A 115 -11.32 18.61 1.16
C LEU A 115 -11.04 19.43 2.42
N LYS A 116 -9.80 19.92 2.59
CA LYS A 116 -9.33 20.62 3.80
C LYS A 116 -9.67 19.88 5.09
N ALA A 117 -9.70 18.56 5.01
CA ALA A 117 -10.02 17.65 6.11
C ALA A 117 -9.05 16.48 6.06
N LEU A 118 -8.56 16.06 7.23
CA LEU A 118 -7.65 14.91 7.34
C LEU A 118 -8.41 13.72 7.93
N CYS A 119 -8.37 12.60 7.22
CA CYS A 119 -8.85 11.33 7.72
C CYS A 119 -7.71 10.58 8.39
N VAL A 120 -7.77 10.38 9.72
CA VAL A 120 -6.73 9.68 10.48
C VAL A 120 -6.50 8.27 9.95
N TRP A 121 -7.57 7.53 9.64
CA TRP A 121 -7.47 6.17 9.07
C TRP A 121 -6.82 6.16 7.69
N CYS A 122 -7.19 7.11 6.82
CA CYS A 122 -6.57 7.24 5.50
C CYS A 122 -5.08 7.58 5.63
N SER A 123 -4.74 8.54 6.50
CA SER A 123 -3.35 8.94 6.75
C SER A 123 -2.50 7.78 7.29
N MET A 124 -3.05 6.94 8.18
CA MET A 124 -2.35 5.73 8.67
C MET A 124 -2.08 4.73 7.55
N ILE A 125 -3.03 4.49 6.66
CA ILE A 125 -2.86 3.58 5.51
C ILE A 125 -1.84 4.15 4.53
N HIS A 126 -1.85 5.46 4.28
CA HIS A 126 -0.84 6.15 3.47
C HIS A 126 0.57 6.01 4.08
N LEU A 127 0.70 6.15 5.39
CA LEU A 127 1.96 5.94 6.09
C LEU A 127 2.47 4.51 5.93
N VAL A 128 1.60 3.51 6.07
CA VAL A 128 1.93 2.10 5.86
C VAL A 128 2.43 1.86 4.42
N GLY A 129 1.74 2.40 3.42
CA GLY A 129 2.15 2.31 2.02
C GLY A 129 3.51 2.98 1.76
N PHE A 130 3.76 4.14 2.38
CA PHE A 130 5.04 4.83 2.30
C PHE A 130 6.19 4.02 2.93
N LEU A 131 5.97 3.45 4.12
CA LEU A 131 6.97 2.59 4.79
C LEU A 131 7.28 1.35 3.97
N LEU A 132 6.27 0.73 3.34
CA LEU A 132 6.46 -0.38 2.40
C LEU A 132 7.35 0.04 1.22
N LEU A 133 7.09 1.19 0.61
CA LEU A 133 7.94 1.72 -0.46
C LEU A 133 9.39 1.87 0.00
N VAL A 134 9.62 2.49 1.16
CA VAL A 134 10.98 2.71 1.69
C VAL A 134 11.72 1.37 1.87
N ILE A 135 11.05 0.36 2.43
CA ILE A 135 11.66 -0.98 2.62
C ILE A 135 11.97 -1.62 1.26
N ILE A 136 11.03 -1.58 0.32
CA ILE A 136 11.18 -2.21 -1.00
C ILE A 136 12.28 -1.53 -1.81
N VAL A 137 12.31 -0.21 -1.85
CA VAL A 137 13.34 0.55 -2.59
C VAL A 137 14.73 0.36 -1.97
N SER A 138 14.83 0.35 -0.64
CA SER A 138 16.13 0.13 0.04
C SER A 138 16.68 -1.28 -0.18
N THR A 139 15.82 -2.27 -0.48
CA THR A 139 16.24 -3.66 -0.78
C THR A 139 16.44 -3.93 -2.28
N SER A 140 15.81 -3.14 -3.14
CA SER A 140 15.81 -3.33 -4.59
C SER A 140 17.20 -3.36 -5.23
N PRO A 141 18.14 -2.47 -4.92
CA PRO A 141 19.48 -2.48 -5.53
C PRO A 141 20.25 -3.77 -5.24
N VAL A 142 20.12 -4.29 -4.03
CA VAL A 142 20.76 -5.54 -3.60
C VAL A 142 20.19 -6.74 -4.34
N VAL A 143 18.88 -6.76 -4.53
CA VAL A 143 18.18 -7.87 -5.19
C VAL A 143 18.40 -7.83 -6.70
N LEU A 144 18.34 -6.64 -7.31
CA LEU A 144 18.62 -6.48 -8.76
C LEU A 144 20.07 -6.83 -9.10
N ALA A 145 21.03 -6.44 -8.25
CA ALA A 145 22.44 -6.79 -8.43
C ALA A 145 22.71 -8.28 -8.23
N ALA A 146 21.99 -8.94 -7.33
CA ALA A 146 22.09 -10.40 -7.14
C ALA A 146 21.49 -11.15 -8.32
N GLY A 147 20.32 -10.75 -8.83
CA GLY A 147 19.68 -11.34 -10.02
C GLY A 147 20.56 -11.21 -11.26
N TYR A 148 21.18 -10.04 -11.49
CA TYR A 148 22.08 -9.81 -12.62
C TYR A 148 23.29 -10.74 -12.59
N ARG A 149 23.84 -11.03 -11.39
CA ARG A 149 24.98 -11.96 -11.27
C ARG A 149 24.62 -13.41 -11.61
N VAL A 150 23.41 -13.84 -11.28
CA VAL A 150 22.93 -15.21 -11.60
C VAL A 150 22.75 -15.33 -13.11
N ASP A 151 22.10 -14.38 -13.77
CA ASP A 151 21.91 -14.38 -15.24
C ASP A 151 23.22 -14.41 -16.01
N VAL A 152 24.28 -13.74 -15.51
CA VAL A 152 25.62 -13.74 -16.11
C VAL A 152 26.34 -15.06 -15.87
N ALA A 153 26.11 -15.73 -14.74
CA ALA A 153 26.75 -17.02 -14.42
C ALA A 153 26.15 -18.19 -15.21
N ASP A 154 24.83 -18.16 -15.48
CA ASP A 154 24.12 -19.22 -16.21
C ASP A 154 24.14 -19.03 -17.73
N GLY A 155 24.56 -17.89 -18.24
CA GLY A 155 24.61 -17.55 -19.68
C GLY A 155 26.01 -17.63 -20.32
N GLY A 156 27.01 -18.19 -19.63
CA GLY A 156 28.39 -18.34 -20.10
C GLY A 156 28.76 -19.76 -20.52
#